data_95568ab6034fe021b90f7cb360c9c526
#
_entry.id   95568ab6034fe021b90f7cb360c9c526
#
_cell.length_a   1.000
_cell.length_b   1.000
_cell.length_c   1.000
_cell.angle_alpha   90.00
_cell.angle_beta   90.00
_cell.angle_gamma   90.00
#
_symmetry.space_group_name_H-M   'P 1'
#
loop_
_entity.id
_entity.type
_entity.pdbx_description
1 polymer ?
#
loop_
_entity_poly.entity_id
_entity_poly.type
_entity_poly.pdbx_seq_one_letter_code
_entity_poly.pdbx_strand_id
1 'polypeptide(L)'
;MQYIAEMNPELNLQTRYFDTADGIRLHAKVCGPNHAGDAPTLLFVHGFPEFWYSWRKQLAEFSKDYRCVAIDLRGFNLSSQPTEVAAYKPALLVADLCAVINELGAPVHAVIAHDWGGAVSWSLAAQHPELMGKFVVLNSPHAITFAHALATDPAQQAASQYMNWLRRQGSEAVLVENDFKRLFDMLGTLSDEERAAYRACWQHGLTGGVNLYRVSPLHPDTPEKPGKAALVVAALKPEQFQVKVPTQIVWGNTDRALLPILLDGIEQHVSDLAVHRIDGAGHWLARENAVEVNQVIRAFLAS
;
A
#
# COMPACT_ATOMS: atom_id res chain seq x y z
N MET A 1 -3.71 -3.10 -22.89
CA MET A 1 -3.62 -1.67 -22.53
C MET A 1 -4.78 -0.83 -23.07
N GLN A 2 -5.30 -1.13 -24.25
CA GLN A 2 -6.48 -0.44 -24.79
C GLN A 2 -7.74 -0.59 -23.92
N TYR A 3 -7.95 -1.76 -23.32
CA TYR A 3 -9.12 -2.11 -22.51
C TYR A 3 -9.34 -1.23 -21.26
N ILE A 4 -8.27 -0.78 -20.59
CA ILE A 4 -8.38 -0.01 -19.32
C ILE A 4 -8.74 1.47 -19.59
N ALA A 5 -8.39 1.99 -20.77
CA ALA A 5 -8.78 3.35 -21.19
C ALA A 5 -10.26 3.48 -21.53
N GLU A 6 -10.93 2.37 -21.85
CA GLU A 6 -12.36 2.34 -22.22
C GLU A 6 -13.29 2.36 -20.99
N MET A 7 -12.79 2.04 -19.78
CA MET A 7 -13.60 1.91 -18.56
C MET A 7 -14.12 3.21 -17.96
N ASN A 8 -13.48 4.32 -18.23
CA ASN A 8 -13.98 5.64 -17.88
C ASN A 8 -13.34 6.67 -18.83
N PRO A 9 -13.92 6.89 -20.02
CA PRO A 9 -13.35 7.80 -21.01
C PRO A 9 -13.29 9.27 -20.52
N GLU A 10 -14.04 9.59 -19.46
CA GLU A 10 -14.00 10.92 -18.82
C GLU A 10 -12.75 11.10 -17.93
N LEU A 11 -12.14 10.01 -17.49
CA LEU A 11 -10.92 9.99 -16.70
C LEU A 11 -9.68 10.06 -17.60
N ASN A 12 -9.35 11.11 -18.20
CA ASN A 12 -8.16 11.26 -19.08
C ASN A 12 -6.86 10.76 -18.40
N LEU A 13 -6.75 9.42 -18.26
CA LEU A 13 -5.65 8.73 -17.60
C LEU A 13 -4.38 8.78 -18.45
N GLN A 14 -3.42 9.56 -18.00
CA GLN A 14 -2.10 9.63 -18.63
C GLN A 14 -1.13 8.66 -17.97
N THR A 15 -0.26 8.05 -18.77
CA THR A 15 0.87 7.26 -18.26
C THR A 15 2.04 8.19 -17.99
N ARG A 16 2.64 8.06 -16.79
CA ARG A 16 3.88 8.73 -16.43
C ARG A 16 4.86 7.73 -15.84
N TYR A 17 6.14 8.02 -15.99
CA TYR A 17 7.22 7.28 -15.35
C TYR A 17 8.07 8.21 -14.51
N PHE A 18 8.58 7.71 -13.39
CA PHE A 18 9.49 8.41 -12.48
C PHE A 18 10.77 7.60 -12.37
N ASP A 19 11.90 8.22 -12.62
CA ASP A 19 13.21 7.59 -12.46
C ASP A 19 13.74 7.86 -11.06
N THR A 20 14.25 6.82 -10.39
CA THR A 20 14.85 6.92 -9.06
C THR A 20 16.37 6.78 -9.12
N ALA A 21 17.08 7.13 -8.05
CA ALA A 21 18.53 7.18 -8.01
C ALA A 21 19.22 5.84 -8.32
N ASP A 22 18.54 4.71 -8.05
CA ASP A 22 19.09 3.35 -8.25
C ASP A 22 18.83 2.79 -9.66
N GLY A 23 18.42 3.64 -10.61
CA GLY A 23 18.04 3.19 -11.96
C GLY A 23 16.70 2.46 -12.01
N ILE A 24 15.91 2.56 -10.96
CA ILE A 24 14.55 2.06 -10.91
C ILE A 24 13.63 3.08 -11.59
N ARG A 25 12.73 2.59 -12.41
CA ARG A 25 11.71 3.37 -13.09
C ARG A 25 10.34 2.95 -12.62
N LEU A 26 9.58 3.86 -12.02
CA LEU A 26 8.25 3.61 -11.50
C LEU A 26 7.19 4.08 -12.49
N HIS A 27 6.27 3.19 -12.83
CA HIS A 27 5.08 3.52 -13.62
C HIS A 27 4.02 4.18 -12.75
N ALA A 28 3.26 5.10 -13.33
CA ALA A 28 2.09 5.70 -12.70
C ALA A 28 0.98 6.01 -13.70
N LYS A 29 -0.24 6.08 -13.20
CA LYS A 29 -1.36 6.72 -13.88
C LYS A 29 -1.65 8.05 -13.21
N VAL A 30 -1.84 9.07 -14.05
CA VAL A 30 -2.10 10.46 -13.66
C VAL A 30 -3.40 10.93 -14.28
N CYS A 31 -4.23 11.61 -13.50
CA CYS A 31 -5.46 12.26 -13.98
C CYS A 31 -5.79 13.50 -13.13
N GLY A 32 -6.79 14.24 -13.56
CA GLY A 32 -7.23 15.48 -12.92
C GLY A 32 -6.61 16.72 -13.58
N PRO A 33 -6.69 17.89 -12.94
CA PRO A 33 -6.17 19.14 -13.47
C PRO A 33 -4.68 19.03 -13.81
N ASN A 34 -4.32 19.37 -15.06
CA ASN A 34 -3.01 19.06 -15.65
C ASN A 34 -1.92 20.11 -15.37
N HIS A 35 -2.25 21.25 -14.80
CA HIS A 35 -1.27 22.33 -14.64
C HIS A 35 -0.59 22.23 -13.28
N ALA A 36 0.73 22.08 -13.31
CA ALA A 36 1.56 22.23 -12.12
C ALA A 36 1.29 23.62 -11.52
N GLY A 37 0.72 23.64 -10.30
CA GLY A 37 0.36 24.86 -9.60
C GLY A 37 -1.14 25.13 -9.47
N ASP A 38 -2.00 24.50 -10.27
CA ASP A 38 -3.45 24.81 -10.25
C ASP A 38 -4.27 23.87 -9.35
N ALA A 39 -3.74 22.70 -8.99
CA ALA A 39 -4.43 21.76 -8.10
C ALA A 39 -3.47 21.03 -7.18
N PRO A 40 -3.86 20.81 -5.91
CA PRO A 40 -3.06 20.02 -4.98
C PRO A 40 -2.95 18.56 -5.43
N THR A 41 -1.80 17.94 -5.19
CA THR A 41 -1.50 16.58 -5.65
C THR A 41 -1.83 15.56 -4.57
N LEU A 42 -2.54 14.49 -4.95
CA LEU A 42 -2.76 13.28 -4.16
C LEU A 42 -1.92 12.13 -4.75
N LEU A 43 -1.11 11.49 -3.91
CA LEU A 43 -0.32 10.32 -4.27
C LEU A 43 -0.98 9.06 -3.70
N PHE A 44 -1.32 8.11 -4.57
CA PHE A 44 -1.94 6.83 -4.21
C PHE A 44 -0.92 5.70 -4.32
N VAL A 45 -0.78 4.91 -3.24
CA VAL A 45 0.22 3.85 -3.10
C VAL A 45 -0.46 2.53 -2.74
N HIS A 46 -0.47 1.58 -3.68
CA HIS A 46 -1.12 0.27 -3.54
C HIS A 46 -0.28 -0.73 -2.74
N GLY A 47 -0.87 -1.89 -2.43
CA GLY A 47 -0.20 -3.02 -1.81
C GLY A 47 -0.15 -4.29 -2.67
N PHE A 48 0.08 -5.45 -2.04
CA PHE A 48 0.14 -6.74 -2.71
C PHE A 48 -1.23 -7.45 -2.63
N PRO A 49 -1.71 -8.07 -3.69
CA PRO A 49 -1.11 -8.21 -5.03
C PRO A 49 -1.70 -7.22 -6.04
N GLU A 50 -1.95 -6.01 -5.61
CA GLU A 50 -2.62 -4.96 -6.38
C GLU A 50 -1.63 -4.14 -7.23
N PHE A 51 -2.14 -3.10 -7.89
CA PHE A 51 -1.41 -2.12 -8.69
C PHE A 51 -2.25 -0.83 -8.76
N TRP A 52 -1.80 0.22 -9.47
CA TRP A 52 -2.51 1.50 -9.56
C TRP A 52 -4.03 1.38 -9.77
N TYR A 53 -4.49 0.32 -10.42
CA TYR A 53 -5.90 0.08 -10.77
C TYR A 53 -6.81 -0.13 -9.55
N SER A 54 -6.27 -0.55 -8.42
CA SER A 54 -7.03 -0.66 -7.18
C SER A 54 -7.65 0.69 -6.76
N TRP A 55 -7.01 1.78 -7.13
CA TRP A 55 -7.42 3.15 -6.84
C TRP A 55 -8.38 3.78 -7.85
N ARG A 56 -8.82 3.05 -8.89
CA ARG A 56 -9.64 3.61 -9.98
C ARG A 56 -10.89 4.36 -9.52
N LYS A 57 -11.53 3.91 -8.42
CA LYS A 57 -12.72 4.56 -7.86
C LYS A 57 -12.36 5.86 -7.12
N GLN A 58 -11.21 5.91 -6.48
CA GLN A 58 -10.65 7.10 -5.85
C GLN A 58 -10.19 8.10 -6.92
N LEU A 59 -9.52 7.62 -7.96
CA LEU A 59 -9.12 8.46 -9.09
C LEU A 59 -10.33 9.12 -9.74
N ALA A 60 -11.42 8.39 -9.96
CA ALA A 60 -12.67 8.93 -10.52
C ALA A 60 -13.31 9.99 -9.62
N GLU A 61 -13.21 9.83 -8.31
CA GLU A 61 -13.77 10.78 -7.35
C GLU A 61 -12.92 12.05 -7.22
N PHE A 62 -11.60 11.87 -7.01
CA PHE A 62 -10.74 12.99 -6.62
C PHE A 62 -10.14 13.75 -7.80
N SER A 63 -10.11 13.17 -9.02
CA SER A 63 -9.59 13.87 -10.20
C SER A 63 -10.41 15.09 -10.62
N LYS A 64 -11.57 15.32 -10.02
CA LYS A 64 -12.39 16.52 -10.25
C LYS A 64 -11.72 17.77 -9.66
N ASP A 65 -11.02 17.61 -8.53
CA ASP A 65 -10.51 18.71 -7.72
C ASP A 65 -9.00 18.65 -7.52
N TYR A 66 -8.41 17.46 -7.67
CA TYR A 66 -7.00 17.17 -7.35
C TYR A 66 -6.27 16.59 -8.55
N ARG A 67 -4.99 16.87 -8.64
CA ARG A 67 -4.08 16.08 -9.46
C ARG A 67 -3.84 14.75 -8.76
N CYS A 68 -4.34 13.67 -9.34
CA CYS A 68 -4.22 12.32 -8.79
C CYS A 68 -3.10 11.56 -9.48
N VAL A 69 -2.20 10.97 -8.69
CA VAL A 69 -1.09 10.15 -9.18
C VAL A 69 -1.14 8.80 -8.46
N ALA A 70 -1.43 7.73 -9.18
CA ALA A 70 -1.41 6.38 -8.66
C ALA A 70 -0.21 5.62 -9.23
N ILE A 71 0.76 5.33 -8.38
CA ILE A 71 2.00 4.64 -8.77
C ILE A 71 1.84 3.14 -8.71
N ASP A 72 2.64 2.43 -9.52
CA ASP A 72 2.98 1.04 -9.28
C ASP A 72 4.30 1.00 -8.50
N LEU A 73 4.30 0.34 -7.35
CA LEU A 73 5.50 0.16 -6.56
C LEU A 73 6.59 -0.60 -7.36
N ARG A 74 7.85 -0.42 -7.00
CA ARG A 74 8.96 -1.28 -7.46
C ARG A 74 8.57 -2.74 -7.32
N GLY A 75 8.73 -3.51 -8.39
CA GLY A 75 8.39 -4.94 -8.44
C GLY A 75 6.95 -5.24 -8.86
N PHE A 76 6.19 -4.24 -9.28
CA PHE A 76 4.80 -4.42 -9.71
C PHE A 76 4.54 -3.86 -11.10
N ASN A 77 3.65 -4.57 -11.83
CA ASN A 77 3.11 -4.15 -13.12
C ASN A 77 4.20 -3.66 -14.10
N LEU A 78 4.14 -2.40 -14.50
CA LEU A 78 5.05 -1.78 -15.47
C LEU A 78 6.24 -1.05 -14.84
N SER A 79 6.36 -1.06 -13.52
CA SER A 79 7.54 -0.58 -12.80
C SER A 79 8.71 -1.56 -12.91
N SER A 80 9.93 -1.08 -12.72
CA SER A 80 11.13 -1.92 -12.67
C SER A 80 10.97 -3.05 -11.65
N GLN A 81 11.38 -4.27 -12.04
CA GLN A 81 11.21 -5.49 -11.23
C GLN A 81 12.55 -6.20 -11.00
N PRO A 82 13.44 -5.64 -10.17
CA PRO A 82 14.68 -6.34 -9.80
C PRO A 82 14.36 -7.68 -9.14
N THR A 83 15.17 -8.69 -9.41
CA THR A 83 14.98 -10.06 -8.90
C THR A 83 15.54 -10.26 -7.50
N GLU A 84 16.53 -9.45 -7.12
CA GLU A 84 17.24 -9.54 -5.85
C GLU A 84 16.35 -9.09 -4.68
N VAL A 85 16.26 -9.92 -3.65
CA VAL A 85 15.50 -9.61 -2.42
C VAL A 85 15.98 -8.29 -1.78
N ALA A 86 17.29 -8.05 -1.81
CA ALA A 86 17.89 -6.85 -1.21
C ALA A 86 17.44 -5.53 -1.88
N ALA A 87 16.97 -5.58 -3.12
CA ALA A 87 16.42 -4.42 -3.84
C ALA A 87 15.09 -3.91 -3.26
N TYR A 88 14.47 -4.68 -2.35
CA TYR A 88 13.18 -4.35 -1.74
C TYR A 88 13.31 -3.92 -0.27
N LYS A 89 14.51 -3.59 0.21
CA LYS A 89 14.71 -3.08 1.57
C LYS A 89 13.85 -1.83 1.81
N PRO A 90 13.26 -1.67 3.01
CA PRO A 90 12.37 -0.55 3.31
C PRO A 90 12.95 0.83 2.95
N ALA A 91 14.24 1.06 3.23
CA ALA A 91 14.88 2.33 2.90
C ALA A 91 14.89 2.64 1.39
N LEU A 92 15.00 1.63 0.52
CA LEU A 92 14.96 1.81 -0.93
C LEU A 92 13.55 2.11 -1.42
N LEU A 93 12.53 1.47 -0.82
CA LEU A 93 11.13 1.74 -1.14
C LEU A 93 10.70 3.15 -0.68
N VAL A 94 11.19 3.60 0.48
CA VAL A 94 11.00 4.99 0.94
C VAL A 94 11.68 5.97 -0.01
N ALA A 95 12.91 5.69 -0.43
CA ALA A 95 13.64 6.53 -1.38
C ALA A 95 12.91 6.66 -2.74
N ASP A 96 12.25 5.59 -3.20
CA ASP A 96 11.39 5.64 -4.39
C ASP A 96 10.26 6.65 -4.23
N LEU A 97 9.54 6.60 -3.10
CA LEU A 97 8.45 7.55 -2.83
C LEU A 97 8.97 8.99 -2.70
N CYS A 98 10.13 9.19 -2.05
CA CYS A 98 10.79 10.50 -1.97
C CYS A 98 11.09 11.05 -3.37
N ALA A 99 11.65 10.23 -4.27
CA ALA A 99 11.96 10.64 -5.64
C ALA A 99 10.69 11.06 -6.39
N VAL A 100 9.63 10.25 -6.32
CA VAL A 100 8.33 10.55 -6.94
C VAL A 100 7.76 11.87 -6.40
N ILE A 101 7.72 12.05 -5.09
CA ILE A 101 7.14 13.25 -4.45
C ILE A 101 7.95 14.50 -4.81
N ASN A 102 9.28 14.42 -4.81
CA ASN A 102 10.12 15.55 -5.20
C ASN A 102 9.90 15.95 -6.66
N GLU A 103 9.76 14.99 -7.58
CA GLU A 103 9.48 15.27 -8.99
C GLU A 103 8.05 15.81 -9.21
N LEU A 104 7.11 15.49 -8.33
CA LEU A 104 5.74 16.02 -8.36
C LEU A 104 5.66 17.47 -7.84
N GLY A 105 6.69 17.95 -7.13
CA GLY A 105 6.73 19.25 -6.46
C GLY A 105 6.31 19.10 -4.98
N ALA A 106 7.27 18.68 -4.13
CA ALA A 106 7.04 18.53 -2.68
C ALA A 106 6.67 19.85 -1.98
N PRO A 107 5.83 19.77 -0.90
CA PRO A 107 5.10 18.59 -0.46
C PRO A 107 3.90 18.25 -1.35
N VAL A 108 3.55 16.96 -1.45
CA VAL A 108 2.23 16.60 -1.97
C VAL A 108 1.15 16.92 -0.92
N HIS A 109 -0.07 17.20 -1.37
CA HIS A 109 -1.16 17.52 -0.44
C HIS A 109 -1.47 16.36 0.50
N ALA A 110 -1.56 15.13 -0.05
CA ALA A 110 -1.67 13.93 0.77
C ALA A 110 -1.06 12.70 0.08
N VAL A 111 -0.58 11.75 0.91
CA VAL A 111 -0.31 10.37 0.52
C VAL A 111 -1.47 9.50 1.00
N ILE A 112 -2.03 8.69 0.11
CA ILE A 112 -3.13 7.78 0.37
C ILE A 112 -2.63 6.36 0.05
N ALA A 113 -2.57 5.49 1.05
CA ALA A 113 -1.87 4.23 0.92
C ALA A 113 -2.65 3.05 1.50
N HIS A 114 -2.40 1.85 0.98
CA HIS A 114 -3.04 0.60 1.39
C HIS A 114 -2.01 -0.53 1.51
N ASP A 115 -2.18 -1.44 2.48
CA ASP A 115 -1.39 -2.66 2.65
C ASP A 115 0.13 -2.39 2.63
N TRP A 116 0.92 -3.01 1.75
CA TRP A 116 2.36 -2.75 1.61
C TRP A 116 2.68 -1.30 1.27
N GLY A 117 1.84 -0.66 0.45
CA GLY A 117 1.96 0.77 0.19
C GLY A 117 1.84 1.59 1.47
N GLY A 118 0.92 1.20 2.36
CA GLY A 118 0.78 1.79 3.70
C GLY A 118 2.01 1.53 4.57
N ALA A 119 2.55 0.30 4.58
CA ALA A 119 3.75 -0.03 5.35
C ALA A 119 4.97 0.83 4.96
N VAL A 120 5.16 1.08 3.65
CA VAL A 120 6.21 1.99 3.16
C VAL A 120 5.91 3.44 3.51
N SER A 121 4.64 3.86 3.37
CA SER A 121 4.21 5.24 3.63
C SER A 121 4.23 5.60 5.11
N TRP A 122 4.02 4.66 6.04
CA TRP A 122 4.26 4.86 7.46
C TRP A 122 5.72 5.25 7.74
N SER A 123 6.66 4.54 7.10
CA SER A 123 8.09 4.85 7.22
C SER A 123 8.42 6.20 6.58
N LEU A 124 7.82 6.53 5.44
CA LEU A 124 7.97 7.84 4.81
C LEU A 124 7.46 8.96 5.73
N ALA A 125 6.26 8.83 6.29
CA ALA A 125 5.65 9.83 7.17
C ALA A 125 6.46 10.07 8.46
N ALA A 126 7.13 9.03 8.98
CA ALA A 126 7.99 9.15 10.15
C ALA A 126 9.35 9.79 9.83
N GLN A 127 9.95 9.47 8.67
CA GLN A 127 11.32 9.87 8.32
C GLN A 127 11.37 11.18 7.51
N HIS A 128 10.32 11.46 6.72
CA HIS A 128 10.24 12.58 5.78
C HIS A 128 8.87 13.29 5.87
N PRO A 129 8.48 13.77 7.08
CA PRO A 129 7.18 14.43 7.26
C PRO A 129 7.00 15.68 6.39
N GLU A 130 8.11 16.32 5.99
CA GLU A 130 8.13 17.50 5.12
C GLU A 130 7.66 17.22 3.69
N LEU A 131 7.57 15.97 3.27
CA LEU A 131 7.19 15.59 1.91
C LEU A 131 5.68 15.50 1.68
N MET A 132 4.86 15.50 2.75
CA MET A 132 3.41 15.38 2.64
C MET A 132 2.68 16.27 3.65
N GLY A 133 1.56 16.87 3.23
CA GLY A 133 0.71 17.64 4.12
C GLY A 133 -0.18 16.78 5.00
N LYS A 134 -0.68 15.68 4.47
CA LYS A 134 -1.59 14.73 5.16
C LYS A 134 -1.27 13.29 4.78
N PHE A 135 -1.59 12.35 5.68
CA PHE A 135 -1.45 10.92 5.42
C PHE A 135 -2.78 10.20 5.64
N VAL A 136 -3.21 9.42 4.65
CA VAL A 136 -4.37 8.52 4.76
C VAL A 136 -3.91 7.09 4.56
N VAL A 137 -4.22 6.22 5.49
CA VAL A 137 -3.83 4.82 5.40
C VAL A 137 -5.01 3.88 5.60
N LEU A 138 -5.16 2.95 4.66
CA LEU A 138 -6.23 1.97 4.61
C LEU A 138 -5.66 0.60 4.96
N ASN A 139 -6.24 -0.09 5.95
CA ASN A 139 -5.86 -1.46 6.35
C ASN A 139 -4.35 -1.75 6.21
N SER A 140 -3.53 -0.93 6.85
CA SER A 140 -2.09 -1.15 6.94
C SER A 140 -1.58 -0.70 8.31
N PRO A 141 -1.03 -1.61 9.10
CA PRO A 141 -0.66 -1.33 10.47
C PRO A 141 0.62 -0.51 10.56
N HIS A 142 0.73 0.25 11.63
CA HIS A 142 1.98 0.85 12.04
C HIS A 142 3.00 -0.24 12.43
N ALA A 143 4.28 -0.06 12.06
CA ALA A 143 5.30 -1.09 12.25
C ALA A 143 5.44 -1.57 13.70
N ILE A 144 5.32 -0.67 14.68
CA ILE A 144 5.44 -1.00 16.12
C ILE A 144 4.25 -1.84 16.57
N THR A 145 3.00 -1.42 16.30
CA THR A 145 1.82 -2.17 16.72
C THR A 145 1.74 -3.54 16.07
N PHE A 146 2.15 -3.62 14.77
CA PHE A 146 2.23 -4.90 14.07
C PHE A 146 3.29 -5.84 14.67
N ALA A 147 4.49 -5.33 14.95
CA ALA A 147 5.54 -6.13 15.57
C ALA A 147 5.10 -6.68 16.93
N HIS A 148 4.47 -5.84 17.77
CA HIS A 148 3.94 -6.24 19.07
C HIS A 148 2.86 -7.33 18.93
N ALA A 149 1.89 -7.15 18.04
CA ALA A 149 0.83 -8.14 17.81
C ALA A 149 1.41 -9.47 17.28
N LEU A 150 2.39 -9.44 16.38
CA LEU A 150 3.07 -10.64 15.92
C LEU A 150 3.84 -11.39 17.03
N ALA A 151 4.26 -10.68 18.08
CA ALA A 151 4.95 -11.28 19.21
C ALA A 151 4.01 -11.77 20.31
N THR A 152 2.83 -11.16 20.49
CA THR A 152 2.02 -11.33 21.71
C THR A 152 0.58 -11.77 21.45
N ASP A 153 0.02 -11.55 20.25
CA ASP A 153 -1.38 -11.87 19.96
C ASP A 153 -1.49 -13.13 19.09
N PRO A 154 -2.03 -14.25 19.65
CA PRO A 154 -2.15 -15.51 18.91
C PRO A 154 -3.07 -15.43 17.69
N ALA A 155 -4.10 -14.56 17.72
CA ALA A 155 -5.03 -14.43 16.61
C ALA A 155 -4.34 -13.72 15.42
N GLN A 156 -3.59 -12.64 15.71
CA GLN A 156 -2.81 -11.97 14.65
C GLN A 156 -1.67 -12.84 14.13
N GLN A 157 -1.00 -13.61 14.99
CA GLN A 157 0.01 -14.59 14.57
C GLN A 157 -0.58 -15.61 13.59
N ALA A 158 -1.77 -16.14 13.90
CA ALA A 158 -2.48 -17.09 13.03
C ALA A 158 -2.90 -16.41 11.70
N ALA A 159 -3.49 -15.23 11.76
CA ALA A 159 -3.91 -14.45 10.60
C ALA A 159 -2.76 -14.12 9.65
N SER A 160 -1.55 -13.92 10.19
CA SER A 160 -0.35 -13.56 9.43
C SER A 160 0.44 -14.75 8.86
N GLN A 161 0.04 -16.02 9.09
CA GLN A 161 0.81 -17.19 8.62
C GLN A 161 0.98 -17.26 7.09
N TYR A 162 0.09 -16.61 6.32
CA TYR A 162 0.25 -16.49 4.87
C TYR A 162 1.57 -15.81 4.48
N MET A 163 2.08 -14.90 5.30
CA MET A 163 3.37 -14.23 5.06
C MET A 163 4.52 -15.23 5.04
N ASN A 164 4.50 -16.22 5.97
CA ASN A 164 5.51 -17.27 6.00
C ASN A 164 5.44 -18.17 4.75
N TRP A 165 4.25 -18.36 4.18
CA TRP A 165 4.10 -19.08 2.93
C TRP A 165 4.64 -18.26 1.74
N LEU A 166 4.27 -16.97 1.64
CA LEU A 166 4.73 -16.08 0.56
C LEU A 166 6.25 -15.90 0.54
N ARG A 167 6.92 -15.95 1.69
CA ARG A 167 8.38 -15.81 1.81
C ARG A 167 9.17 -17.00 1.28
N ARG A 168 8.54 -18.15 1.05
CA ARG A 168 9.24 -19.35 0.56
C ARG A 168 9.82 -19.10 -0.82
N GLN A 169 10.96 -19.72 -1.09
CA GLN A 169 11.52 -19.73 -2.43
C GLN A 169 10.54 -20.41 -3.40
N GLY A 170 10.29 -19.82 -4.54
CA GLY A 170 9.39 -20.35 -5.56
C GLY A 170 7.89 -20.14 -5.28
N SER A 171 7.51 -19.41 -4.23
CA SER A 171 6.10 -19.10 -3.96
C SER A 171 5.43 -18.36 -5.12
N GLU A 172 6.16 -17.50 -5.83
CA GLU A 172 5.69 -16.81 -7.02
C GLU A 172 5.26 -17.77 -8.15
N ALA A 173 5.94 -18.88 -8.33
CA ALA A 173 5.55 -19.88 -9.32
C ALA A 173 4.22 -20.53 -8.98
N VAL A 174 3.97 -20.81 -7.69
CA VAL A 174 2.69 -21.37 -7.22
C VAL A 174 1.54 -20.35 -7.34
N LEU A 175 1.84 -19.05 -7.23
CA LEU A 175 0.82 -18.00 -7.43
C LEU A 175 0.33 -17.91 -8.89
N VAL A 176 1.18 -18.30 -9.85
CA VAL A 176 0.82 -18.31 -11.29
C VAL A 176 -0.05 -19.51 -11.66
N GLU A 177 -0.01 -20.60 -10.89
CA GLU A 177 -0.75 -21.84 -11.17
C GLU A 177 -2.25 -21.60 -11.33
N ASN A 178 -2.88 -22.40 -12.21
CA ASN A 178 -4.32 -22.36 -12.47
C ASN A 178 -4.84 -20.94 -12.78
N ASP A 179 -4.12 -20.23 -13.62
CA ASP A 179 -4.49 -18.87 -14.06
C ASP A 179 -4.64 -17.90 -12.87
N PHE A 180 -3.62 -17.86 -12.01
CA PHE A 180 -3.57 -16.99 -10.81
C PHE A 180 -4.70 -17.24 -9.80
N LYS A 181 -5.24 -18.46 -9.78
CA LYS A 181 -6.41 -18.79 -8.93
C LYS A 181 -6.24 -18.33 -7.47
N ARG A 182 -5.05 -18.54 -6.88
CA ARG A 182 -4.79 -18.17 -5.48
C ARG A 182 -4.89 -16.66 -5.25
N LEU A 183 -4.43 -15.85 -6.20
CA LEU A 183 -4.52 -14.40 -6.12
C LEU A 183 -5.97 -13.94 -6.30
N PHE A 184 -6.72 -14.55 -7.20
CA PHE A 184 -8.14 -14.26 -7.34
C PHE A 184 -8.95 -14.66 -6.09
N ASP A 185 -8.65 -15.82 -5.49
CA ASP A 185 -9.27 -16.23 -4.22
C ASP A 185 -8.96 -15.24 -3.09
N MET A 186 -7.76 -14.65 -3.06
CA MET A 186 -7.34 -13.64 -2.10
C MET A 186 -8.09 -12.33 -2.29
N LEU A 187 -8.27 -11.87 -3.54
CA LEU A 187 -8.99 -10.64 -3.86
C LEU A 187 -10.52 -10.78 -3.73
N GLY A 188 -11.06 -12.00 -3.71
CA GLY A 188 -12.49 -12.25 -3.58
C GLY A 188 -13.28 -11.97 -4.85
N THR A 189 -14.44 -11.35 -4.72
CA THR A 189 -15.35 -11.10 -5.85
C THR A 189 -14.84 -9.99 -6.75
N LEU A 190 -14.64 -10.32 -8.02
CA LEU A 190 -14.19 -9.41 -9.07
C LEU A 190 -15.07 -9.61 -10.32
N SER A 191 -15.36 -8.55 -11.04
CA SER A 191 -15.93 -8.63 -12.39
C SER A 191 -14.94 -9.27 -13.38
N ASP A 192 -15.43 -9.72 -14.53
CA ASP A 192 -14.55 -10.27 -15.59
C ASP A 192 -13.52 -9.25 -16.07
N GLU A 193 -13.89 -7.99 -16.11
CA GLU A 193 -13.04 -6.88 -16.48
C GLU A 193 -11.94 -6.64 -15.45
N GLU A 194 -12.28 -6.61 -14.16
CA GLU A 194 -11.31 -6.53 -13.07
C GLU A 194 -10.34 -7.73 -13.11
N ARG A 195 -10.86 -8.93 -13.30
CA ARG A 195 -10.03 -10.14 -13.45
C ARG A 195 -9.05 -10.02 -14.63
N ALA A 196 -9.52 -9.51 -15.76
CA ALA A 196 -8.67 -9.29 -16.93
C ALA A 196 -7.54 -8.27 -16.64
N ALA A 197 -7.86 -7.17 -15.95
CA ALA A 197 -6.89 -6.14 -15.56
C ALA A 197 -5.83 -6.70 -14.58
N TYR A 198 -6.24 -7.41 -13.55
CA TYR A 198 -5.32 -8.04 -12.59
C TYR A 198 -4.45 -9.12 -13.25
N ARG A 199 -5.03 -9.96 -14.09
CA ARG A 199 -4.27 -10.97 -14.86
C ARG A 199 -3.19 -10.31 -15.71
N ALA A 200 -3.53 -9.26 -16.44
CA ALA A 200 -2.57 -8.52 -17.26
C ALA A 200 -1.42 -7.93 -16.42
N CYS A 201 -1.73 -7.39 -15.23
CA CYS A 201 -0.72 -6.92 -14.28
C CYS A 201 0.22 -8.06 -13.84
N TRP A 202 -0.33 -9.17 -13.35
CA TRP A 202 0.46 -10.27 -12.78
C TRP A 202 1.29 -11.03 -13.82
N GLN A 203 0.93 -10.96 -15.10
CA GLN A 203 1.73 -11.51 -16.21
C GLN A 203 3.07 -10.81 -16.37
N HIS A 204 3.24 -9.57 -15.84
CA HIS A 204 4.53 -8.90 -15.81
C HIS A 204 5.49 -9.47 -14.77
N GLY A 205 4.98 -10.22 -13.79
CA GLY A 205 5.78 -10.88 -12.75
C GLY A 205 5.22 -10.66 -11.34
N LEU A 206 5.56 -11.57 -10.44
CA LEU A 206 5.15 -11.57 -9.04
C LEU A 206 6.34 -11.60 -8.07
N THR A 207 7.54 -11.81 -8.58
CA THR A 207 8.77 -11.91 -7.77
C THR A 207 8.97 -10.67 -6.89
N GLY A 208 8.76 -9.48 -7.44
CA GLY A 208 8.88 -8.24 -6.69
C GLY A 208 7.91 -8.15 -5.51
N GLY A 209 6.65 -8.49 -5.76
CA GLY A 209 5.63 -8.50 -4.71
C GLY A 209 5.94 -9.45 -3.56
N VAL A 210 6.39 -10.69 -3.86
CA VAL A 210 6.78 -11.64 -2.81
C VAL A 210 8.11 -11.28 -2.14
N ASN A 211 9.00 -10.54 -2.81
CA ASN A 211 10.24 -10.07 -2.22
C ASN A 211 10.01 -9.03 -1.11
N LEU A 212 8.90 -8.30 -1.11
CA LEU A 212 8.50 -7.47 0.04
C LEU A 212 8.38 -8.32 1.32
N TYR A 213 7.74 -9.47 1.22
CA TYR A 213 7.62 -10.40 2.35
C TYR A 213 8.96 -11.04 2.72
N ARG A 214 9.81 -11.37 1.73
CA ARG A 214 11.13 -11.99 1.97
C ARG A 214 12.09 -11.08 2.70
N VAL A 215 12.09 -9.79 2.37
CA VAL A 215 12.99 -8.81 2.98
C VAL A 215 12.50 -8.34 4.35
N SER A 216 11.19 -8.39 4.60
CA SER A 216 10.59 -7.89 5.85
C SER A 216 11.04 -8.72 7.06
N PRO A 217 11.49 -8.07 8.15
CA PRO A 217 11.69 -8.74 9.43
C PRO A 217 10.37 -9.04 10.14
N LEU A 218 9.29 -8.31 9.80
CA LEU A 218 7.97 -8.42 10.41
C LEU A 218 7.20 -9.59 9.79
N HIS A 219 7.18 -10.70 10.48
CA HIS A 219 6.39 -11.89 10.14
C HIS A 219 6.21 -12.76 11.38
N PRO A 220 5.14 -13.57 11.46
CA PRO A 220 4.92 -14.41 12.62
C PRO A 220 6.00 -15.48 12.76
N ASP A 221 6.14 -15.96 13.98
CA ASP A 221 7.03 -17.08 14.27
C ASP A 221 6.67 -18.33 13.45
N THR A 222 7.68 -19.17 13.25
CA THR A 222 7.50 -20.51 12.70
C THR A 222 7.96 -21.55 13.73
N PRO A 223 7.52 -22.81 13.63
CA PRO A 223 7.98 -23.87 14.53
C PRO A 223 9.53 -24.00 14.59
N GLU A 224 10.20 -23.70 13.47
CA GLU A 224 11.67 -23.78 13.35
C GLU A 224 12.38 -22.54 13.94
N LYS A 225 11.63 -21.43 14.10
CA LYS A 225 12.17 -20.15 14.59
C LYS A 225 11.18 -19.50 15.58
N PRO A 226 10.96 -20.11 16.74
CA PRO A 226 10.12 -19.53 17.78
C PRO A 226 10.80 -18.30 18.41
N GLY A 227 10.01 -17.33 18.86
CA GLY A 227 10.50 -16.13 19.54
C GLY A 227 11.17 -15.10 18.63
N LYS A 228 11.18 -15.27 17.32
CA LYS A 228 11.76 -14.31 16.38
C LYS A 228 11.02 -12.97 16.40
N ALA A 229 9.69 -12.98 16.44
CA ALA A 229 8.89 -11.76 16.51
C ALA A 229 9.24 -10.93 17.75
N ALA A 230 9.42 -11.56 18.91
CA ALA A 230 9.86 -10.88 20.12
C ALA A 230 11.25 -10.25 20.00
N LEU A 231 12.19 -10.91 19.32
CA LEU A 231 13.51 -10.33 19.03
C LEU A 231 13.42 -9.10 18.11
N VAL A 232 12.50 -9.12 17.15
CA VAL A 232 12.25 -7.95 16.30
C VAL A 232 11.73 -6.79 17.14
N VAL A 233 10.73 -7.02 18.01
CA VAL A 233 10.22 -5.99 18.93
C VAL A 233 11.35 -5.39 19.79
N ALA A 234 12.21 -6.24 20.37
CA ALA A 234 13.33 -5.79 21.19
C ALA A 234 14.38 -4.95 20.42
N ALA A 235 14.48 -5.14 19.11
CA ALA A 235 15.42 -4.39 18.27
C ALA A 235 14.83 -3.07 17.71
N LEU A 236 13.49 -2.90 17.74
CA LEU A 236 12.84 -1.70 17.26
C LEU A 236 13.11 -0.52 18.23
N LYS A 237 13.25 0.66 17.63
CA LYS A 237 13.41 1.94 18.35
C LYS A 237 12.15 2.77 18.08
N PRO A 238 11.16 2.77 18.98
CA PRO A 238 9.85 3.41 18.75
C PRO A 238 9.95 4.89 18.35
N GLU A 239 10.99 5.60 18.80
CA GLU A 239 11.24 6.99 18.45
C GLU A 239 11.51 7.21 16.95
N GLN A 240 11.96 6.19 16.23
CA GLN A 240 12.18 6.25 14.77
C GLN A 240 10.91 6.08 13.95
N PHE A 241 9.80 5.73 14.61
CA PHE A 241 8.53 5.46 13.97
C PHE A 241 7.44 6.46 14.38
N GLN A 242 7.82 7.57 15.06
CA GLN A 242 6.87 8.61 15.45
C GLN A 242 6.41 9.39 14.23
N VAL A 243 5.09 9.49 14.04
CA VAL A 243 4.46 10.21 12.93
C VAL A 243 3.84 11.51 13.47
N LYS A 244 4.23 12.63 12.86
CA LYS A 244 3.76 13.98 13.20
C LYS A 244 2.82 14.56 12.15
N VAL A 245 2.76 13.94 10.98
CA VAL A 245 1.86 14.33 9.89
C VAL A 245 0.42 14.04 10.31
N PRO A 246 -0.53 14.96 10.10
CA PRO A 246 -1.95 14.67 10.31
C PRO A 246 -2.35 13.37 9.58
N THR A 247 -2.87 12.41 10.32
CA THR A 247 -3.07 11.04 9.82
C THR A 247 -4.50 10.57 10.02
N GLN A 248 -5.11 10.10 8.94
CA GLN A 248 -6.40 9.39 8.94
C GLN A 248 -6.16 7.91 8.68
N ILE A 249 -6.54 7.07 9.64
CA ILE A 249 -6.63 5.62 9.43
C ILE A 249 -8.07 5.28 9.02
N VAL A 250 -8.23 4.46 7.98
CA VAL A 250 -9.50 3.84 7.60
C VAL A 250 -9.35 2.33 7.72
N TRP A 251 -10.17 1.68 8.55
CA TRP A 251 -10.00 0.27 8.87
C TRP A 251 -11.27 -0.55 8.70
N GLY A 252 -11.18 -1.62 7.92
CA GLY A 252 -12.25 -2.60 7.79
C GLY A 252 -12.23 -3.59 8.97
N ASN A 253 -13.28 -3.60 9.78
CA ASN A 253 -13.33 -4.38 11.01
C ASN A 253 -13.38 -5.90 10.82
N THR A 254 -13.63 -6.38 9.58
CA THR A 254 -13.64 -7.81 9.26
C THR A 254 -12.45 -8.26 8.40
N ASP A 255 -11.37 -7.46 8.38
CA ASP A 255 -10.10 -7.87 7.77
C ASP A 255 -9.58 -9.15 8.43
N ARG A 256 -9.29 -10.17 7.62
CA ARG A 256 -8.84 -11.50 8.08
C ARG A 256 -7.33 -11.64 8.13
N ALA A 257 -6.61 -10.72 7.50
CA ALA A 257 -5.15 -10.69 7.48
C ALA A 257 -4.58 -9.72 8.52
N LEU A 258 -5.19 -8.55 8.63
CA LEU A 258 -4.79 -7.45 9.50
C LEU A 258 -5.94 -7.15 10.46
N LEU A 259 -5.89 -7.78 11.64
CA LEU A 259 -6.98 -7.72 12.62
C LEU A 259 -7.08 -6.33 13.28
N PRO A 260 -8.27 -5.90 13.76
CA PRO A 260 -8.45 -4.60 14.41
C PRO A 260 -7.58 -4.37 15.65
N ILE A 261 -7.05 -5.42 16.30
CA ILE A 261 -6.09 -5.33 17.41
C ILE A 261 -4.83 -4.53 17.02
N LEU A 262 -4.51 -4.43 15.74
CA LEU A 262 -3.38 -3.69 15.23
C LEU A 262 -3.51 -2.16 15.36
N LEU A 263 -4.68 -1.68 15.73
CA LEU A 263 -4.93 -0.27 16.05
C LEU A 263 -4.69 0.05 17.55
N ASP A 264 -4.55 -0.96 18.39
CA ASP A 264 -4.36 -0.75 19.84
C ASP A 264 -2.99 -0.11 20.10
N GLY A 265 -3.00 1.02 20.81
CA GLY A 265 -1.80 1.77 21.15
C GLY A 265 -1.24 2.65 20.04
N ILE A 266 -1.91 2.75 18.88
CA ILE A 266 -1.43 3.56 17.74
C ILE A 266 -1.30 5.05 18.10
N GLU A 267 -2.13 5.55 19.01
CA GLU A 267 -2.10 6.93 19.49
C GLU A 267 -0.78 7.31 20.21
N GLN A 268 0.01 6.30 20.62
CA GLN A 268 1.33 6.52 21.20
C GLN A 268 2.39 6.85 20.13
N HIS A 269 2.08 6.60 18.86
CA HIS A 269 3.01 6.72 17.73
C HIS A 269 2.61 7.78 16.71
N VAL A 270 1.38 8.29 16.78
CA VAL A 270 0.84 9.29 15.84
C VAL A 270 0.24 10.44 16.64
N SER A 271 0.82 11.63 16.53
CA SER A 271 0.45 12.78 17.36
C SER A 271 -0.86 13.46 16.95
N ASP A 272 -1.21 13.41 15.67
CA ASP A 272 -2.45 13.96 15.11
C ASP A 272 -3.17 12.85 14.34
N LEU A 273 -4.05 12.13 15.02
CA LEU A 273 -4.65 10.88 14.59
C LEU A 273 -6.16 10.94 14.58
N ALA A 274 -6.74 10.60 13.44
CA ALA A 274 -8.14 10.22 13.31
C ALA A 274 -8.25 8.74 12.86
N VAL A 275 -9.19 7.99 13.43
CA VAL A 275 -9.45 6.60 13.06
C VAL A 275 -10.92 6.44 12.67
N HIS A 276 -11.17 5.97 11.46
CA HIS A 276 -12.50 5.60 10.99
C HIS A 276 -12.55 4.08 10.76
N ARG A 277 -13.48 3.41 11.45
CA ARG A 277 -13.69 1.96 11.33
C ARG A 277 -14.95 1.69 10.51
N ILE A 278 -14.85 0.81 9.52
CA ILE A 278 -15.99 0.42 8.67
C ILE A 278 -16.43 -0.99 9.08
N ASP A 279 -17.64 -1.07 9.66
CA ASP A 279 -18.21 -2.35 10.05
C ASP A 279 -18.56 -3.19 8.83
N GLY A 280 -18.25 -4.50 8.90
CA GLY A 280 -18.49 -5.42 7.80
C GLY A 280 -17.53 -5.31 6.63
N ALA A 281 -16.65 -4.30 6.60
CA ALA A 281 -15.62 -4.17 5.57
C ALA A 281 -14.42 -5.06 5.85
N GLY A 282 -13.88 -5.66 4.78
CA GLY A 282 -12.67 -6.49 4.81
C GLY A 282 -11.41 -5.70 4.46
N HIS A 283 -10.42 -6.43 3.91
CA HIS A 283 -9.12 -5.86 3.55
C HIS A 283 -9.17 -4.90 2.35
N TRP A 284 -10.04 -5.17 1.38
CA TRP A 284 -10.05 -4.47 0.08
C TRP A 284 -10.97 -3.25 0.04
N LEU A 285 -11.00 -2.43 1.12
CA LEU A 285 -11.99 -1.36 1.26
C LEU A 285 -11.93 -0.26 0.20
N ALA A 286 -10.76 0.06 -0.34
CA ALA A 286 -10.66 1.04 -1.44
C ALA A 286 -11.52 0.64 -2.65
N ARG A 287 -11.68 -0.67 -2.86
CA ARG A 287 -12.49 -1.25 -3.94
C ARG A 287 -13.91 -1.55 -3.49
N GLU A 288 -14.07 -2.22 -2.34
CA GLU A 288 -15.35 -2.79 -1.90
C GLU A 288 -16.24 -1.74 -1.22
N ASN A 289 -15.66 -0.81 -0.47
CA ASN A 289 -16.34 0.23 0.30
C ASN A 289 -16.02 1.65 -0.22
N ALA A 290 -15.77 1.78 -1.53
CA ALA A 290 -15.23 3.01 -2.12
C ALA A 290 -16.02 4.27 -1.79
N VAL A 291 -17.36 4.20 -1.69
CA VAL A 291 -18.19 5.37 -1.40
C VAL A 291 -17.86 5.93 -0.02
N GLU A 292 -17.90 5.09 1.01
CA GLU A 292 -17.60 5.50 2.39
C GLU A 292 -16.13 5.92 2.53
N VAL A 293 -15.21 5.15 1.96
CA VAL A 293 -13.77 5.48 1.94
C VAL A 293 -13.55 6.86 1.32
N ASN A 294 -14.18 7.16 0.18
CA ASN A 294 -14.05 8.46 -0.48
C ASN A 294 -14.61 9.60 0.37
N GLN A 295 -15.73 9.37 1.06
CA GLN A 295 -16.33 10.37 1.98
C GLN A 295 -15.38 10.70 3.14
N VAL A 296 -14.78 9.67 3.77
CA VAL A 296 -13.83 9.83 4.87
C VAL A 296 -12.58 10.58 4.41
N ILE A 297 -12.01 10.17 3.27
CA ILE A 297 -10.83 10.84 2.69
C ILE A 297 -11.17 12.31 2.39
N ARG A 298 -12.29 12.60 1.73
CA ARG A 298 -12.69 13.96 1.36
C ARG A 298 -12.87 14.85 2.61
N ALA A 299 -13.53 14.35 3.64
CA ALA A 299 -13.71 15.08 4.90
C ALA A 299 -12.37 15.42 5.55
N PHE A 300 -11.45 14.46 5.58
CA PHE A 300 -10.12 14.66 6.15
C PHE A 300 -9.25 15.61 5.31
N LEU A 301 -9.35 15.58 3.98
CA LEU A 301 -8.60 16.50 3.12
C LEU A 301 -9.08 17.96 3.28
N ALA A 302 -10.34 18.17 3.64
CA ALA A 302 -10.94 19.50 3.83
C ALA A 302 -10.70 20.10 5.22
N SER A 303 -10.30 19.30 6.23
CA SER A 303 -9.93 19.78 7.58
C SER A 303 -8.52 20.38 7.56
#